data_65ffb037dcb78f527085b4d8d5c432d7
#
_entry.id   65ffb037dcb78f527085b4d8d5c432d7
#
_cell.length_a   1.000
_cell.length_b   1.000
_cell.length_c   1.000
_cell.angle_alpha   90.00
_cell.angle_beta   90.00
_cell.angle_gamma   90.00
#
_symmetry.space_group_name_H-M   'P 1'
#
loop_
_entity.id
_entity.type
_entity.pdbx_description
1 polymer ?
#
loop_
_entity_poly.entity_id
_entity_poly.type
_entity_poly.pdbx_seq_one_letter_code
_entity_poly.pdbx_strand_id
1 'polypeptide(L)'
;TLAALLETAANCLDRQHADPGGPCPVCRGLDDGSILDVVEIDAASNNGVDSIRALIEESNFTPANAKYRVYIIDEVHMLSVAAFNALLKTLEEPPAHVIFILATTEVHKLLPTILSRCQRFDFRRIAPEDIAERLKLVCEKEHVEIDRDAAMLIAVTADGGMRDALSILDQCIGRSTGTVSYALVAETAGLAGRGASEELAQGSHEDDRFGAGEEND
;
A
#
# COMPACT_ATOMS: atom_id res chain seq x y z
N THR A 1 -2.95 -3.16 6.65
CA THR A 1 -2.65 -3.81 5.36
C THR A 1 -3.55 -5.03 5.14
N LEU A 2 -3.67 -5.56 3.91
CA LEU A 2 -4.46 -6.78 3.66
C LEU A 2 -3.88 -7.99 4.38
N ALA A 3 -2.55 -8.06 4.49
CA ALA A 3 -1.87 -9.10 5.26
C ALA A 3 -2.36 -9.11 6.71
N ALA A 4 -2.47 -7.93 7.34
CA ALA A 4 -3.00 -7.79 8.70
C ALA A 4 -4.46 -8.30 8.82
N LEU A 5 -5.31 -8.04 7.81
CA LEU A 5 -6.67 -8.58 7.79
C LEU A 5 -6.70 -10.10 7.68
N LEU A 6 -5.84 -10.68 6.83
CA LEU A 6 -5.75 -12.13 6.65
C LEU A 6 -5.24 -12.84 7.91
N GLU A 7 -4.22 -12.30 8.57
CA GLU A 7 -3.70 -12.86 9.82
C GLU A 7 -4.74 -12.81 10.95
N THR A 8 -5.44 -11.67 11.09
CA THR A 8 -6.51 -11.49 12.06
C THR A 8 -7.66 -12.45 11.76
N ALA A 9 -8.06 -12.57 10.49
CA ALA A 9 -9.08 -13.51 10.06
C ALA A 9 -8.65 -14.99 10.31
N ALA A 10 -7.38 -15.34 10.09
CA ALA A 10 -6.88 -16.69 10.35
C ALA A 10 -6.91 -17.06 11.82
N ASN A 11 -6.58 -16.11 12.69
CA ASN A 11 -6.40 -16.30 14.14
C ASN A 11 -7.61 -15.89 14.99
N CYS A 12 -8.65 -15.29 14.43
CA CYS A 12 -9.83 -14.88 15.17
C CYS A 12 -10.55 -16.08 15.81
N LEU A 13 -10.78 -16.00 17.11
CA LEU A 13 -11.51 -17.04 17.88
C LEU A 13 -13.03 -16.90 17.76
N ASP A 14 -13.52 -15.70 17.43
CA ASP A 14 -14.95 -15.39 17.32
C ASP A 14 -15.25 -14.83 15.92
N ARG A 15 -15.24 -15.72 14.95
CA ARG A 15 -15.55 -15.36 13.55
C ARG A 15 -17.06 -15.23 13.39
N GLN A 16 -17.51 -14.06 12.98
CA GLN A 16 -18.85 -13.88 12.43
C GLN A 16 -18.76 -13.88 10.91
N HIS A 17 -19.11 -15.01 10.27
CA HIS A 17 -18.95 -15.24 8.82
C HIS A 17 -17.47 -15.26 8.40
N ALA A 18 -17.08 -14.41 7.44
CA ALA A 18 -15.70 -14.30 6.97
C ALA A 18 -14.89 -13.21 7.68
N ASP A 19 -15.58 -12.31 8.39
CA ASP A 19 -14.95 -11.16 9.03
C ASP A 19 -14.39 -11.51 10.42
N PRO A 20 -13.21 -10.97 10.78
CA PRO A 20 -12.72 -11.08 12.15
C PRO A 20 -13.64 -10.33 13.09
N GLY A 21 -14.02 -10.97 14.21
CA GLY A 21 -15.00 -10.43 15.16
C GLY A 21 -14.55 -9.18 15.92
N GLY A 22 -13.30 -8.75 15.79
CA GLY A 22 -12.73 -7.55 16.42
C GLY A 22 -12.57 -7.60 17.96
N PRO A 23 -13.56 -8.01 18.76
CA PRO A 23 -13.47 -7.93 20.22
C PRO A 23 -12.75 -9.11 20.90
N CYS A 24 -12.37 -10.16 20.17
CA CYS A 24 -11.73 -11.31 20.80
C CYS A 24 -10.30 -10.98 21.31
N PRO A 25 -9.78 -11.67 22.33
CA PRO A 25 -8.47 -11.38 22.90
C PRO A 25 -7.32 -11.43 21.87
N VAL A 26 -7.42 -12.35 20.90
CA VAL A 26 -6.41 -12.50 19.85
C VAL A 26 -6.44 -11.31 18.89
N CYS A 27 -7.63 -10.86 18.45
CA CYS A 27 -7.75 -9.68 17.58
C CYS A 27 -7.18 -8.44 18.26
N ARG A 28 -7.50 -8.22 19.55
CA ARG A 28 -6.95 -7.09 20.31
C ARG A 28 -5.43 -7.18 20.44
N GLY A 29 -4.91 -8.38 20.76
CA GLY A 29 -3.47 -8.59 20.92
C GLY A 29 -2.69 -8.47 19.59
N LEU A 30 -3.33 -8.71 18.44
CA LEU A 30 -2.76 -8.43 17.12
C LEU A 30 -2.78 -6.92 16.83
N ASP A 31 -3.87 -6.23 17.18
CA ASP A 31 -3.99 -4.77 16.98
C ASP A 31 -3.02 -3.96 17.84
N ASP A 32 -2.78 -4.39 19.08
CA ASP A 32 -1.86 -3.72 20.02
C ASP A 32 -0.41 -4.24 19.95
N GLY A 33 -0.13 -5.25 19.11
CA GLY A 33 1.19 -5.83 18.91
C GLY A 33 1.69 -6.70 20.07
N SER A 34 0.82 -7.12 21.00
CA SER A 34 1.20 -7.97 22.13
C SER A 34 1.32 -9.46 21.75
N ILE A 35 0.78 -9.88 20.61
CA ILE A 35 0.89 -11.23 20.07
C ILE A 35 2.10 -11.30 19.12
N LEU A 36 3.09 -12.10 19.49
CA LEU A 36 4.33 -12.31 18.74
C LEU A 36 4.24 -13.48 17.73
N ASP A 37 3.07 -14.07 17.58
CA ASP A 37 2.85 -15.18 16.62
C ASP A 37 2.70 -14.70 15.17
N VAL A 38 2.76 -13.39 14.94
CA VAL A 38 2.81 -12.76 13.62
C VAL A 38 4.14 -12.05 13.45
N VAL A 39 4.85 -12.40 12.39
CA VAL A 39 6.16 -11.87 12.08
C VAL A 39 6.13 -11.27 10.68
N GLU A 40 6.36 -9.96 10.57
CA GLU A 40 6.47 -9.25 9.31
C GLU A 40 7.94 -8.96 9.00
N ILE A 41 8.38 -9.32 7.80
CA ILE A 41 9.75 -9.18 7.32
C ILE A 41 9.71 -8.47 5.97
N ASP A 42 10.47 -7.38 5.87
CA ASP A 42 10.78 -6.75 4.59
C ASP A 42 11.99 -7.47 3.95
N ALA A 43 11.77 -8.11 2.80
CA ALA A 43 12.81 -8.82 2.08
C ALA A 43 13.87 -7.89 1.47
N ALA A 44 13.57 -6.59 1.29
CA ALA A 44 14.57 -5.64 0.82
C ALA A 44 15.68 -5.44 1.87
N SER A 45 15.30 -5.42 3.16
CA SER A 45 16.23 -5.28 4.28
C SER A 45 16.79 -6.63 4.76
N ASN A 46 16.08 -7.75 4.52
CA ASN A 46 16.40 -9.09 5.03
C ASN A 46 16.50 -10.12 3.90
N ASN A 47 17.26 -9.84 2.84
CA ASN A 47 17.34 -10.66 1.64
C ASN A 47 18.25 -11.90 1.77
N GLY A 48 18.98 -12.03 2.88
CA GLY A 48 19.99 -13.06 3.10
C GLY A 48 19.40 -14.44 3.40
N VAL A 49 20.12 -15.48 3.02
CA VAL A 49 19.73 -16.86 3.30
C VAL A 49 19.68 -17.19 4.78
N ASP A 50 20.51 -16.55 5.60
CA ASP A 50 20.58 -16.84 7.04
C ASP A 50 19.36 -16.28 7.78
N SER A 51 18.84 -15.12 7.36
CA SER A 51 17.58 -14.57 7.88
C SER A 51 16.40 -15.50 7.61
N ILE A 52 16.32 -16.03 6.39
CA ILE A 52 15.25 -16.97 6.01
C ILE A 52 15.40 -18.32 6.70
N ARG A 53 16.64 -18.82 6.91
CA ARG A 53 16.88 -20.05 7.68
C ARG A 53 16.45 -19.90 9.13
N ALA A 54 16.77 -18.78 9.78
CA ALA A 54 16.35 -18.50 11.15
C ALA A 54 14.82 -18.49 11.26
N LEU A 55 14.13 -17.85 10.29
CA LEU A 55 12.67 -17.85 10.20
C LEU A 55 12.09 -19.28 10.06
N ILE A 56 12.70 -20.10 9.20
CA ILE A 56 12.28 -21.49 8.98
C ILE A 56 12.49 -22.31 10.26
N GLU A 57 13.62 -22.16 10.95
CA GLU A 57 13.87 -22.83 12.22
C GLU A 57 12.83 -22.41 13.27
N GLU A 58 12.53 -21.14 13.36
CA GLU A 58 11.52 -20.59 14.25
C GLU A 58 10.11 -21.09 13.92
N SER A 59 9.80 -21.31 12.64
CA SER A 59 8.50 -21.80 12.19
C SER A 59 8.16 -23.23 12.66
N ASN A 60 9.14 -24.00 13.12
CA ASN A 60 8.92 -25.34 13.69
C ASN A 60 8.29 -25.30 15.09
N PHE A 61 8.34 -24.16 15.78
CA PHE A 61 7.72 -24.01 17.09
C PHE A 61 6.24 -23.64 16.97
N THR A 62 5.42 -24.26 17.81
CA THR A 62 3.98 -23.94 17.87
C THR A 62 3.73 -22.52 18.35
N PRO A 63 2.67 -21.86 17.88
CA PRO A 63 2.29 -20.52 18.35
C PRO A 63 2.01 -20.53 19.85
N ALA A 64 2.30 -19.41 20.50
CA ALA A 64 2.11 -19.27 21.95
C ALA A 64 0.68 -18.85 22.31
N ASN A 65 0.06 -17.95 21.55
CA ASN A 65 -1.23 -17.35 21.87
C ASN A 65 -2.26 -17.45 20.73
N ALA A 66 -1.81 -17.58 19.50
CA ALA A 66 -2.65 -17.66 18.31
C ALA A 66 -2.88 -19.10 17.86
N LYS A 67 -3.81 -19.30 16.93
CA LYS A 67 -4.03 -20.62 16.31
C LYS A 67 -2.97 -20.96 15.28
N TYR A 68 -2.55 -19.95 14.52
CA TYR A 68 -1.53 -20.04 13.48
C TYR A 68 -0.42 -19.04 13.75
N ARG A 69 0.81 -19.48 13.48
CA ARG A 69 1.94 -18.59 13.34
C ARG A 69 1.98 -18.06 11.91
N VAL A 70 1.98 -16.74 11.74
CA VAL A 70 1.89 -16.10 10.42
C VAL A 70 3.19 -15.39 10.11
N TYR A 71 3.78 -15.70 8.97
CA TYR A 71 4.95 -15.02 8.44
C TYR A 71 4.55 -14.21 7.21
N ILE A 72 4.70 -12.90 7.27
CA ILE A 72 4.46 -11.98 6.17
C ILE A 72 5.82 -11.56 5.63
N ILE A 73 6.09 -11.91 4.37
CA ILE A 73 7.33 -11.49 3.67
C ILE A 73 6.94 -10.49 2.60
N ASP A 74 7.21 -9.22 2.90
CA ASP A 74 6.95 -8.12 1.96
C ASP A 74 8.09 -8.00 0.96
N GLU A 75 7.76 -7.55 -0.26
CA GLU A 75 8.65 -7.44 -1.41
C GLU A 75 9.51 -8.71 -1.62
N VAL A 76 8.87 -9.86 -1.51
CA VAL A 76 9.53 -11.18 -1.52
C VAL A 76 10.44 -11.39 -2.75
N HIS A 77 10.20 -10.69 -3.86
CA HIS A 77 11.06 -10.74 -5.05
C HIS A 77 12.49 -10.21 -4.81
N MET A 78 12.73 -9.50 -3.69
CA MET A 78 14.06 -9.00 -3.30
C MET A 78 14.92 -10.05 -2.60
N LEU A 79 14.37 -11.22 -2.25
CA LEU A 79 15.14 -12.31 -1.65
C LEU A 79 16.24 -12.81 -2.61
N SER A 80 17.40 -13.17 -2.05
CA SER A 80 18.45 -13.85 -2.82
C SER A 80 17.98 -15.22 -3.30
N VAL A 81 18.59 -15.72 -4.39
CA VAL A 81 18.28 -17.06 -4.93
C VAL A 81 18.48 -18.15 -3.87
N ALA A 82 19.51 -18.01 -3.02
CA ALA A 82 19.79 -18.94 -1.94
C ALA A 82 18.69 -18.91 -0.84
N ALA A 83 18.17 -17.72 -0.53
CA ALA A 83 17.04 -17.55 0.41
C ALA A 83 15.76 -18.15 -0.15
N PHE A 84 15.44 -17.93 -1.43
CA PHE A 84 14.31 -18.59 -2.10
C PHE A 84 14.41 -20.11 -2.04
N ASN A 85 15.58 -20.68 -2.36
CA ASN A 85 15.77 -22.13 -2.34
C ASN A 85 15.62 -22.72 -0.92
N ALA A 86 16.04 -21.98 0.10
CA ALA A 86 15.80 -22.39 1.48
C ALA A 86 14.30 -22.41 1.83
N LEU A 87 13.53 -21.42 1.38
CA LEU A 87 12.10 -21.30 1.65
C LEU A 87 11.27 -22.35 0.90
N LEU A 88 11.69 -22.77 -0.30
CA LEU A 88 10.97 -23.71 -1.16
C LEU A 88 10.59 -25.00 -0.44
N LYS A 89 11.52 -25.59 0.33
CA LYS A 89 11.28 -26.84 1.05
C LYS A 89 10.15 -26.69 2.08
N THR A 90 10.12 -25.58 2.78
CA THR A 90 9.08 -25.32 3.79
C THR A 90 7.75 -24.98 3.14
N LEU A 91 7.74 -24.34 1.96
CA LEU A 91 6.51 -24.09 1.20
C LEU A 91 5.93 -25.36 0.57
N GLU A 92 6.74 -26.40 0.33
CA GLU A 92 6.25 -27.70 -0.14
C GLU A 92 5.50 -28.45 0.95
N GLU A 93 6.03 -28.44 2.16
CA GLU A 93 5.47 -29.13 3.33
C GLU A 93 5.47 -28.22 4.55
N PRO A 94 4.61 -27.18 4.56
CA PRO A 94 4.56 -26.24 5.67
C PRO A 94 4.02 -26.92 6.94
N PRO A 95 4.54 -26.59 8.13
CA PRO A 95 3.94 -27.05 9.37
C PRO A 95 2.46 -26.66 9.44
N ALA A 96 1.60 -27.55 9.96
CA ALA A 96 0.15 -27.35 9.95
C ALA A 96 -0.33 -26.09 10.72
N HIS A 97 0.51 -25.55 11.59
CA HIS A 97 0.25 -24.34 12.37
C HIS A 97 0.89 -23.07 11.77
N VAL A 98 1.46 -23.13 10.56
CA VAL A 98 2.15 -22.01 9.93
C VAL A 98 1.42 -21.55 8.68
N ILE A 99 1.33 -20.23 8.50
CA ILE A 99 0.82 -19.59 7.28
C ILE A 99 1.90 -18.63 6.77
N PHE A 100 2.28 -18.78 5.50
CA PHE A 100 3.14 -17.81 4.80
C PHE A 100 2.30 -16.90 3.94
N ILE A 101 2.50 -15.59 4.06
CA ILE A 101 1.92 -14.56 3.20
C ILE A 101 3.09 -13.88 2.48
N LEU A 102 3.16 -14.09 1.17
CA LEU A 102 4.20 -13.51 0.32
C LEU A 102 3.61 -12.35 -0.47
N ALA A 103 4.10 -11.14 -0.23
CA ALA A 103 3.68 -9.95 -0.94
C ALA A 103 4.75 -9.51 -1.94
N THR A 104 4.35 -9.05 -3.12
CA THR A 104 5.25 -8.55 -4.14
C THR A 104 4.56 -7.60 -5.11
N THR A 105 5.27 -6.58 -5.54
CA THR A 105 4.87 -5.71 -6.64
C THR A 105 5.31 -6.28 -8.00
N GLU A 106 6.21 -7.26 -8.03
CA GLU A 106 6.84 -7.79 -9.24
C GLU A 106 6.75 -9.33 -9.33
N VAL A 107 5.53 -9.82 -9.52
CA VAL A 107 5.25 -11.27 -9.59
C VAL A 107 6.07 -12.00 -10.68
N HIS A 108 6.43 -11.31 -11.77
CA HIS A 108 7.21 -11.88 -12.87
C HIS A 108 8.67 -12.20 -12.48
N LYS A 109 9.18 -11.62 -11.39
CA LYS A 109 10.51 -11.95 -10.83
C LYS A 109 10.51 -13.18 -9.94
N LEU A 110 9.33 -13.67 -9.54
CA LEU A 110 9.23 -14.85 -8.69
C LEU A 110 9.47 -16.15 -9.51
N LEU A 111 10.09 -17.11 -8.85
CA LEU A 111 10.30 -18.43 -9.44
C LEU A 111 8.95 -19.13 -9.67
N PRO A 112 8.74 -19.78 -10.83
CA PRO A 112 7.53 -20.59 -11.08
C PRO A 112 7.28 -21.66 -10.01
N THR A 113 8.35 -22.17 -9.40
CA THR A 113 8.30 -23.15 -8.30
C THR A 113 7.67 -22.60 -7.03
N ILE A 114 7.81 -21.31 -6.74
CA ILE A 114 7.10 -20.62 -5.64
C ILE A 114 5.63 -20.43 -6.01
N LEU A 115 5.37 -19.87 -7.20
CA LEU A 115 4.01 -19.57 -7.66
C LEU A 115 3.11 -20.82 -7.71
N SER A 116 3.67 -21.98 -8.04
CA SER A 116 2.92 -23.25 -8.09
C SER A 116 2.52 -23.80 -6.71
N ARG A 117 3.10 -23.29 -5.61
CA ARG A 117 2.84 -23.71 -4.23
C ARG A 117 2.04 -22.70 -3.42
N CYS A 118 1.75 -21.55 -4.00
CA CYS A 118 1.02 -20.48 -3.34
C CYS A 118 -0.34 -20.27 -4.01
N GLN A 119 -1.36 -19.98 -3.21
CA GLN A 119 -2.58 -19.40 -3.73
C GLN A 119 -2.31 -17.94 -4.09
N ARG A 120 -2.59 -17.57 -5.34
CA ARG A 120 -2.33 -16.22 -5.83
C ARG A 120 -3.57 -15.35 -5.73
N PHE A 121 -3.37 -14.10 -5.27
CA PHE A 121 -4.35 -13.04 -5.23
C PHE A 121 -3.77 -11.80 -5.92
N ASP A 122 -4.40 -11.37 -6.99
CA ASP A 122 -3.99 -10.17 -7.73
C ASP A 122 -4.82 -8.97 -7.28
N PHE A 123 -4.15 -7.93 -6.80
CA PHE A 123 -4.76 -6.67 -6.38
C PHE A 123 -4.62 -5.63 -7.48
N ARG A 124 -5.71 -4.94 -7.74
CA ARG A 124 -5.75 -3.84 -8.71
C ARG A 124 -5.54 -2.51 -7.99
N ARG A 125 -5.18 -1.49 -8.75
CA ARG A 125 -5.19 -0.10 -8.30
C ARG A 125 -6.60 0.28 -7.87
N ILE A 126 -6.70 1.09 -6.82
CA ILE A 126 -7.97 1.58 -6.31
C ILE A 126 -8.48 2.68 -7.25
N ALA A 127 -9.79 2.70 -7.52
CA ALA A 127 -10.38 3.76 -8.34
C ALA A 127 -10.26 5.12 -7.63
N PRO A 128 -10.03 6.22 -8.38
CA PRO A 128 -9.89 7.55 -7.78
C PRO A 128 -11.10 7.97 -6.94
N GLU A 129 -12.30 7.56 -7.33
CA GLU A 129 -13.54 7.84 -6.63
C GLU A 129 -13.55 7.20 -5.23
N ASP A 130 -13.11 5.93 -5.13
CA ASP A 130 -13.04 5.18 -3.87
C ASP A 130 -11.98 5.79 -2.94
N ILE A 131 -10.83 6.22 -3.51
CA ILE A 131 -9.80 6.94 -2.75
C ILE A 131 -10.36 8.26 -2.23
N ALA A 132 -11.00 9.06 -3.07
CA ALA A 132 -11.56 10.36 -2.66
C ALA A 132 -12.63 10.22 -1.57
N GLU A 133 -13.46 9.19 -1.64
CA GLU A 133 -14.43 8.88 -0.59
C GLU A 133 -13.73 8.50 0.72
N ARG A 134 -12.70 7.69 0.66
CA ARG A 134 -11.91 7.31 1.85
C ARG A 134 -11.21 8.50 2.48
N LEU A 135 -10.65 9.42 1.68
CA LEU A 135 -10.00 10.64 2.17
C LEU A 135 -10.99 11.52 2.92
N LYS A 136 -12.24 11.66 2.44
CA LYS A 136 -13.30 12.40 3.14
C LYS A 136 -13.59 11.80 4.51
N LEU A 137 -13.76 10.46 4.59
CA LEU A 137 -13.99 9.78 5.87
C LEU A 137 -12.82 9.97 6.85
N VAL A 138 -11.59 10.06 6.37
CA VAL A 138 -10.42 10.35 7.21
C VAL A 138 -10.49 11.79 7.71
N CYS A 139 -10.74 12.76 6.82
CA CYS A 139 -10.86 14.17 7.18
C CYS A 139 -11.98 14.42 8.22
N GLU A 140 -13.12 13.75 8.08
CA GLU A 140 -14.21 13.82 9.08
C GLU A 140 -13.76 13.37 10.47
N LYS A 141 -12.96 12.30 10.56
CA LYS A 141 -12.40 11.78 11.82
C LYS A 141 -11.33 12.68 12.42
N GLU A 142 -10.55 13.33 11.57
CA GLU A 142 -9.51 14.29 11.98
C GLU A 142 -10.07 15.72 12.20
N HIS A 143 -11.40 15.90 12.04
CA HIS A 143 -12.08 17.20 12.18
C HIS A 143 -11.52 18.29 11.25
N VAL A 144 -11.14 17.90 10.04
CA VAL A 144 -10.65 18.78 8.96
C VAL A 144 -11.65 18.75 7.81
N GLU A 145 -11.92 19.90 7.21
CA GLU A 145 -12.73 19.96 5.99
C GLU A 145 -11.85 19.73 4.76
N ILE A 146 -12.39 19.05 3.75
CA ILE A 146 -11.74 18.86 2.46
C ILE A 146 -12.71 19.15 1.32
N ASP A 147 -12.27 19.97 0.34
CA ASP A 147 -13.04 20.21 -0.86
C ASP A 147 -13.12 18.93 -1.71
N ARG A 148 -14.24 18.74 -2.39
CA ARG A 148 -14.46 17.58 -3.28
C ARG A 148 -13.38 17.48 -4.35
N ASP A 149 -13.04 18.61 -4.97
CA ASP A 149 -12.05 18.68 -6.05
C ASP A 149 -10.63 18.47 -5.51
N ALA A 150 -10.35 18.91 -4.28
CA ALA A 150 -9.11 18.62 -3.58
C ALA A 150 -8.94 17.11 -3.32
N ALA A 151 -9.97 16.44 -2.81
CA ALA A 151 -9.96 15.00 -2.58
C ALA A 151 -9.73 14.20 -3.89
N MET A 152 -10.39 14.63 -4.98
CA MET A 152 -10.23 14.02 -6.28
C MET A 152 -8.83 14.26 -6.86
N LEU A 153 -8.27 15.45 -6.69
CA LEU A 153 -6.89 15.77 -7.14
C LEU A 153 -5.86 14.88 -6.43
N ILE A 154 -5.99 14.71 -5.09
CA ILE A 154 -5.13 13.79 -4.33
C ILE A 154 -5.28 12.36 -4.89
N ALA A 155 -6.51 11.88 -5.10
CA ALA A 155 -6.79 10.54 -5.56
C ALA A 155 -6.18 10.23 -6.93
N VAL A 156 -6.27 11.17 -7.87
CA VAL A 156 -5.67 11.05 -9.20
C VAL A 156 -4.15 11.09 -9.11
N THR A 157 -3.60 11.98 -8.28
CA THR A 157 -2.14 12.11 -8.10
C THR A 157 -1.52 10.85 -7.48
N ALA A 158 -2.25 10.18 -6.58
CA ALA A 158 -1.83 8.95 -5.91
C ALA A 158 -1.88 7.70 -6.82
N ASP A 159 -2.42 7.81 -8.04
CA ASP A 159 -2.42 6.77 -9.06
C ASP A 159 -2.82 5.37 -8.52
N GLY A 160 -3.89 5.32 -7.74
CA GLY A 160 -4.45 4.10 -7.17
C GLY A 160 -3.76 3.59 -5.89
N GLY A 161 -2.79 4.32 -5.34
CA GLY A 161 -2.09 4.02 -4.09
C GLY A 161 -2.73 4.71 -2.88
N MET A 162 -3.40 3.98 -1.99
CA MET A 162 -4.00 4.58 -0.78
C MET A 162 -2.94 5.17 0.17
N ARG A 163 -1.76 4.53 0.28
CA ARG A 163 -0.66 5.04 1.12
C ARG A 163 -0.18 6.41 0.63
N ASP A 164 -0.01 6.56 -0.69
CA ASP A 164 0.43 7.81 -1.31
C ASP A 164 -0.63 8.89 -1.16
N ALA A 165 -1.91 8.54 -1.35
CA ALA A 165 -3.02 9.46 -1.13
C ALA A 165 -3.07 9.99 0.31
N LEU A 166 -2.92 9.11 1.30
CA LEU A 166 -2.89 9.50 2.71
C LEU A 166 -1.66 10.34 3.05
N SER A 167 -0.50 10.04 2.45
CA SER A 167 0.72 10.84 2.65
C SER A 167 0.58 12.26 2.11
N ILE A 168 -0.04 12.43 0.94
CA ILE A 168 -0.34 13.75 0.38
C ILE A 168 -1.36 14.48 1.27
N LEU A 169 -2.41 13.78 1.71
CA LEU A 169 -3.42 14.37 2.60
C LEU A 169 -2.80 14.87 3.91
N ASP A 170 -1.95 14.06 4.55
CA ASP A 170 -1.28 14.41 5.81
C ASP A 170 -0.43 15.68 5.66
N GLN A 171 0.33 15.79 4.57
CA GLN A 171 1.08 17.00 4.25
C GLN A 171 0.18 18.23 4.04
N CYS A 172 -1.00 18.06 3.42
CA CYS A 172 -1.96 19.11 3.23
C CYS A 172 -2.62 19.53 4.56
N ILE A 173 -2.97 18.60 5.42
CA ILE A 173 -3.52 18.87 6.75
C ILE A 173 -2.53 19.69 7.59
N GLY A 174 -1.26 19.28 7.61
CA GLY A 174 -0.21 20.01 8.35
C GLY A 174 0.03 21.44 7.90
N ARG A 175 -0.37 21.80 6.65
CA ARG A 175 -0.26 23.15 6.06
C ARG A 175 -1.58 23.90 6.02
N SER A 176 -2.71 23.22 6.26
CA SER A 176 -4.04 23.84 6.19
C SER A 176 -4.33 24.68 7.42
N THR A 177 -5.20 25.66 7.26
CA THR A 177 -5.76 26.46 8.35
C THR A 177 -7.18 26.01 8.73
N GLY A 178 -7.52 24.73 8.46
CA GLY A 178 -8.82 24.12 8.76
C GLY A 178 -9.51 23.45 7.58
N THR A 179 -9.24 23.92 6.35
CA THR A 179 -9.81 23.33 5.13
C THR A 179 -8.70 22.98 4.13
N VAL A 180 -8.73 21.75 3.61
CA VAL A 180 -7.86 21.31 2.53
C VAL A 180 -8.50 21.70 1.20
N SER A 181 -8.00 22.78 0.60
CA SER A 181 -8.48 23.31 -0.68
C SER A 181 -7.72 22.72 -1.88
N TYR A 182 -8.34 22.79 -3.06
CA TYR A 182 -7.69 22.41 -4.32
C TYR A 182 -6.34 23.09 -4.54
N ALA A 183 -6.25 24.40 -4.27
CA ALA A 183 -5.01 25.16 -4.44
C ALA A 183 -3.88 24.67 -3.54
N LEU A 184 -4.19 24.34 -2.28
CA LEU A 184 -3.23 23.80 -1.34
C LEU A 184 -2.69 22.42 -1.79
N VAL A 185 -3.57 21.54 -2.30
CA VAL A 185 -3.15 20.24 -2.84
C VAL A 185 -2.27 20.41 -4.08
N ALA A 186 -2.67 21.28 -5.01
CA ALA A 186 -1.90 21.55 -6.24
C ALA A 186 -0.49 22.07 -5.92
N GLU A 187 -0.36 22.95 -4.92
CA GLU A 187 0.94 23.43 -4.44
C GLU A 187 1.76 22.32 -3.77
N THR A 188 1.14 21.56 -2.87
CA THR A 188 1.80 20.49 -2.12
C THR A 188 2.29 19.36 -3.03
N ALA A 189 1.48 18.99 -4.02
CA ALA A 189 1.82 17.97 -5.02
C ALA A 189 2.78 18.46 -6.11
N GLY A 190 3.20 19.75 -6.08
CA GLY A 190 4.08 20.35 -7.08
C GLY A 190 3.44 20.54 -8.46
N LEU A 191 2.10 20.58 -8.53
CA LEU A 191 1.35 20.75 -9.77
C LEU A 191 1.13 22.24 -10.13
N ALA A 192 1.29 23.16 -9.19
CA ALA A 192 1.08 24.57 -9.35
C ALA A 192 2.02 25.26 -10.37
N GLY A 193 3.14 24.60 -10.74
CA GLY A 193 4.09 25.11 -11.74
C GLY A 193 3.82 24.65 -13.17
N ARG A 194 3.03 23.59 -13.38
CA ARG A 194 2.78 23.04 -14.73
C ARG A 194 1.65 23.76 -15.46
N GLY A 195 0.59 24.17 -14.79
CA GLY A 195 -0.53 24.90 -15.37
C GLY A 195 -0.13 26.30 -15.84
N ALA A 196 0.67 27.02 -15.05
CA ALA A 196 1.18 28.34 -15.43
C ALA A 196 2.16 28.31 -16.63
N SER A 197 2.88 27.20 -16.80
CA SER A 197 3.80 27.02 -17.94
C SER A 197 3.05 26.67 -19.23
N GLU A 198 1.92 25.95 -19.14
CA GLU A 198 1.09 25.64 -20.32
C GLU A 198 0.26 26.86 -20.79
N GLU A 199 -0.25 27.68 -19.87
CA GLU A 199 -0.93 28.94 -20.26
C GLU A 199 0.03 29.96 -20.88
N LEU A 200 1.27 30.04 -20.39
CA LEU A 200 2.30 30.88 -21.00
C LEU A 200 2.78 30.38 -22.37
N ALA A 201 2.80 29.05 -22.56
CA ALA A 201 3.15 28.46 -23.85
C ALA A 201 2.02 28.57 -24.89
N GLN A 202 0.76 28.61 -24.48
CA GLN A 202 -0.38 28.83 -25.36
C GLN A 202 -0.59 30.32 -25.67
N GLY A 203 -0.33 31.23 -24.73
CA GLY A 203 -0.40 32.68 -24.94
C GLY A 203 0.66 33.24 -25.88
N SER A 204 1.82 32.61 -26.00
CA SER A 204 2.89 33.05 -26.93
C SER A 204 2.69 32.62 -28.38
N HIS A 205 1.70 31.78 -28.69
CA HIS A 205 1.39 31.31 -30.04
C HIS A 205 0.26 32.13 -30.73
N GLU A 206 -0.48 32.95 -29.99
CA GLU A 206 -1.54 33.81 -30.57
C GLU A 206 -1.06 35.18 -31.03
N ASP A 207 0.06 35.70 -30.49
CA ASP A 207 0.59 37.03 -30.89
C ASP A 207 1.38 37.07 -32.20
N ASP A 208 1.77 35.93 -32.76
CA ASP A 208 2.53 35.85 -34.03
C ASP A 208 1.64 35.77 -35.31
N ARG A 209 0.31 35.87 -35.19
CA ARG A 209 -0.60 35.83 -36.36
C ARG A 209 -1.18 37.15 -36.84
N PHE A 210 -0.78 38.28 -36.22
CA PHE A 210 -1.30 39.59 -36.59
C PHE A 210 -0.21 40.56 -37.08
N GLY A 211 0.71 40.08 -37.90
CA GLY A 211 1.77 40.97 -38.41
C GLY A 211 2.26 40.62 -39.81
N ALA A 212 1.35 40.34 -40.76
CA ALA A 212 1.73 40.27 -42.16
C ALA A 212 0.52 40.55 -43.06
N GLY A 213 0.24 41.84 -43.23
CA GLY A 213 -0.76 42.31 -44.20
C GLY A 213 -0.62 43.80 -44.38
N GLU A 214 -0.30 44.16 -45.62
CA GLU A 214 -0.31 45.46 -46.22
C GLU A 214 1.05 46.21 -46.29
N GLU A 215 1.66 46.09 -47.45
CA GLU A 215 2.00 47.25 -48.26
C GLU A 215 2.11 46.83 -49.74
N ASN A 216 1.17 47.38 -50.52
CA ASN A 216 1.20 47.46 -51.95
C ASN A 216 2.07 48.72 -52.35
N ASP A 217 2.87 48.61 -53.38
CA ASP A 217 2.83 49.28 -54.68
C ASP A 217 4.06 48.82 -55.49
#